data_0128a9c2ee13143ad595346e6c774333
#
_entry.id   0128a9c2ee13143ad595346e6c774333
#
_cell.length_a   1.000
_cell.length_b   1.000
_cell.length_c   1.000
_cell.angle_alpha   90.00
_cell.angle_beta   90.00
_cell.angle_gamma   90.00
#
_symmetry.space_group_name_H-M   'P 1'
#
loop_
_entity.id
_entity.type
_entity.pdbx_description
1 polymer ?
#
loop_
_entity_poly.entity_id
_entity_poly.type
_entity_poly.pdbx_seq_one_letter_code
_entity_poly.pdbx_strand_id
1 'polypeptide(L)'
;MSAQEIFEKTLLDNNQSLTKPRQAVFTALGHHRSLTLREIVAETKDFDRSSIYRTLDLFEKLSIVVRIPQGFKHRFELGEDYHEHHHHATCSRCGASIALPEDELLEDRLRAIAAQRRFTLNSHQIELIGTCESCG
;
A
#
# COMPACT_ATOMS: atom_id res chain seq x y z
N MET A 1 6.53 7.70 -16.53
CA MET A 1 6.93 6.28 -16.39
C MET A 1 5.72 5.44 -16.04
N SER A 2 5.64 4.24 -16.58
CA SER A 2 4.60 3.28 -16.19
C SER A 2 4.85 2.74 -14.78
N ALA A 3 3.82 2.15 -14.17
CA ALA A 3 3.97 1.51 -12.86
C ALA A 3 5.04 0.42 -12.90
N GLN A 4 5.08 -0.38 -13.96
CA GLN A 4 6.07 -1.44 -14.12
C GLN A 4 7.50 -0.86 -14.18
N GLU A 5 7.69 0.23 -14.91
CA GLU A 5 9.00 0.88 -15.00
C GLU A 5 9.45 1.45 -13.66
N ILE A 6 8.55 2.06 -12.90
CA ILE A 6 8.84 2.56 -11.56
C ILE A 6 9.23 1.40 -10.64
N PHE A 7 8.50 0.29 -10.72
CA PHE A 7 8.77 -0.91 -9.92
C PHE A 7 10.17 -1.47 -10.22
N GLU A 8 10.48 -1.66 -11.50
CA GLU A 8 11.79 -2.18 -11.90
C GLU A 8 12.93 -1.25 -11.47
N LYS A 9 12.73 0.06 -11.64
CA LYS A 9 13.70 1.06 -11.23
C LYS A 9 13.92 1.05 -9.72
N THR A 10 12.85 0.93 -8.94
CA THR A 10 12.94 0.89 -7.48
C THR A 10 13.75 -0.32 -7.02
N LEU A 11 13.52 -1.48 -7.61
CA LEU A 11 14.31 -2.67 -7.29
C LEU A 11 15.77 -2.45 -7.65
N LEU A 12 16.04 -1.98 -8.86
CA LEU A 12 17.41 -1.76 -9.33
C LEU A 12 18.16 -0.76 -8.44
N ASP A 13 17.53 0.36 -8.10
CA ASP A 13 18.13 1.40 -7.25
C ASP A 13 18.47 0.90 -5.84
N ASN A 14 17.83 -0.19 -5.41
CA ASN A 14 18.06 -0.80 -4.10
C ASN A 14 18.83 -2.12 -4.20
N ASN A 15 19.50 -2.37 -5.31
CA ASN A 15 20.31 -3.56 -5.55
C ASN A 15 19.52 -4.86 -5.42
N GLN A 16 18.25 -4.83 -5.81
CA GLN A 16 17.36 -5.98 -5.79
C GLN A 16 17.06 -6.44 -7.21
N SER A 17 17.08 -7.75 -7.42
CA SER A 17 16.74 -8.31 -8.73
C SER A 17 15.24 -8.48 -8.89
N LEU A 18 14.78 -8.43 -10.13
CA LEU A 18 13.42 -8.79 -10.47
C LEU A 18 13.32 -10.31 -10.55
N THR A 19 12.54 -10.91 -9.67
CA THR A 19 12.31 -12.35 -9.64
C THR A 19 10.87 -12.65 -10.00
N LYS A 20 10.59 -13.91 -10.33
CA LYS A 20 9.21 -14.33 -10.67
C LYS A 20 8.24 -14.12 -9.52
N PRO A 21 8.57 -14.48 -8.25
CA PRO A 21 7.67 -14.19 -7.14
C PRO A 21 7.42 -12.68 -6.95
N ARG A 22 8.45 -11.87 -7.09
CA ARG A 22 8.33 -10.40 -6.97
C ARG A 22 7.41 -9.83 -8.04
N GLN A 23 7.58 -10.26 -9.26
CA GLN A 23 6.68 -9.83 -10.35
C GLN A 23 5.25 -10.30 -10.12
N ALA A 24 5.06 -11.51 -9.63
CA ALA A 24 3.74 -12.07 -9.38
C ALA A 24 2.98 -11.28 -8.31
N VAL A 25 3.66 -10.92 -7.21
CA VAL A 25 3.04 -10.10 -6.14
C VAL A 25 2.70 -8.71 -6.67
N PHE A 26 3.61 -8.09 -7.39
CA PHE A 26 3.37 -6.77 -7.97
C PHE A 26 2.18 -6.79 -8.93
N THR A 27 2.11 -7.79 -9.80
CA THR A 27 1.02 -7.95 -10.76
C THR A 27 -0.32 -8.17 -10.05
N ALA A 28 -0.35 -9.03 -9.04
CA ALA A 28 -1.57 -9.29 -8.26
C ALA A 28 -2.11 -8.01 -7.63
N LEU A 29 -1.24 -7.23 -7.00
CA LEU A 29 -1.63 -5.96 -6.39
C LEU A 29 -2.00 -4.90 -7.41
N GLY A 30 -1.47 -4.98 -8.61
CA GLY A 30 -1.83 -4.06 -9.70
C GLY A 30 -3.22 -4.31 -10.28
N HIS A 31 -3.74 -5.54 -10.17
CA HIS A 31 -5.06 -5.90 -10.65
C HIS A 31 -6.17 -5.58 -9.65
N HIS A 32 -5.81 -5.33 -8.40
CA HIS A 32 -6.76 -5.09 -7.31
C HIS A 32 -6.37 -3.84 -6.56
N ARG A 33 -7.36 -3.17 -5.98
CA ARG A 33 -7.10 -1.97 -5.20
C ARG A 33 -6.35 -2.30 -3.92
N SER A 34 -6.74 -3.36 -3.24
CA SER A 34 -6.03 -3.88 -2.08
C SER A 34 -6.35 -5.36 -1.91
N LEU A 35 -5.42 -6.09 -1.31
CA LEU A 35 -5.58 -7.52 -1.05
C LEU A 35 -5.15 -7.83 0.37
N THR A 36 -5.84 -8.79 0.99
CA THR A 36 -5.36 -9.38 2.26
C THR A 36 -4.20 -10.33 1.95
N LEU A 37 -3.44 -10.68 2.97
CA LEU A 37 -2.36 -11.66 2.82
C LEU A 37 -2.88 -12.99 2.23
N ARG A 38 -4.03 -13.44 2.72
CA ARG A 38 -4.68 -14.66 2.24
C ARG A 38 -5.00 -14.59 0.75
N GLU A 39 -5.52 -13.45 0.30
CA GLU A 39 -5.82 -13.22 -1.11
C GLU A 39 -4.55 -13.18 -1.97
N ILE A 40 -3.50 -12.55 -1.49
CA ILE A 40 -2.21 -12.51 -2.20
C ILE A 40 -1.67 -13.93 -2.34
N VAL A 41 -1.68 -14.71 -1.27
CA VAL A 41 -1.22 -16.11 -1.31
C VAL A 41 -2.04 -16.92 -2.31
N ALA A 42 -3.36 -16.72 -2.34
CA ALA A 42 -4.24 -17.42 -3.28
C ALA A 42 -3.90 -17.08 -4.74
N GLU A 43 -3.59 -15.83 -5.03
CA GLU A 43 -3.25 -15.41 -6.40
C GLU A 43 -1.82 -15.75 -6.82
N THR A 44 -0.96 -16.08 -5.87
CA THR A 44 0.45 -16.42 -6.12
C THR A 44 0.76 -17.85 -5.73
N LYS A 45 -0.19 -18.76 -5.87
CA LYS A 45 -0.09 -20.15 -5.40
C LYS A 45 0.97 -20.99 -6.11
N ASP A 46 1.51 -20.51 -7.23
CA ASP A 46 2.61 -21.17 -7.93
C ASP A 46 3.95 -21.03 -7.19
N PHE A 47 3.98 -20.19 -6.16
CA PHE A 47 5.17 -19.93 -5.36
C PHE A 47 4.93 -20.33 -3.90
N ASP A 48 5.99 -20.68 -3.19
CA ASP A 48 5.87 -21.03 -1.79
C ASP A 48 5.56 -19.78 -0.94
N ARG A 49 4.86 -20.00 0.17
CA ARG A 49 4.43 -18.90 1.06
C ARG A 49 5.61 -18.10 1.60
N SER A 50 6.72 -18.77 1.89
CA SER A 50 7.91 -18.10 2.41
C SER A 50 8.44 -17.06 1.45
N SER A 51 8.47 -17.38 0.14
CA SER A 51 8.90 -16.43 -0.89
C SER A 51 7.96 -15.24 -0.97
N ILE A 52 6.66 -15.47 -0.86
CA ILE A 52 5.66 -14.40 -0.91
C ILE A 52 5.79 -13.49 0.32
N TYR A 53 5.97 -14.05 1.51
CA TYR A 53 6.14 -13.27 2.74
C TYR A 53 7.41 -12.42 2.69
N ARG A 54 8.52 -13.00 2.23
CA ARG A 54 9.77 -12.25 2.08
C ARG A 54 9.64 -11.13 1.04
N THR A 55 8.90 -11.38 -0.03
CA THR A 55 8.63 -10.37 -1.05
C THR A 55 7.83 -9.20 -0.47
N LEU A 56 6.79 -9.48 0.30
CA LEU A 56 5.98 -8.43 0.95
C LEU A 56 6.81 -7.63 1.94
N ASP A 57 7.67 -8.28 2.73
CA ASP A 57 8.55 -7.58 3.66
C ASP A 57 9.50 -6.63 2.93
N LEU A 58 10.08 -7.09 1.84
CA LEU A 58 10.94 -6.24 1.00
C LEU A 58 10.15 -5.08 0.40
N PHE A 59 8.97 -5.35 -0.13
CA PHE A 59 8.15 -4.32 -0.76
C PHE A 59 7.71 -3.25 0.23
N GLU A 60 7.42 -3.63 1.48
CA GLU A 60 7.13 -2.64 2.53
C GLU A 60 8.35 -1.77 2.81
N LYS A 61 9.52 -2.36 2.92
CA LYS A 61 10.78 -1.62 3.16
C LYS A 61 11.09 -0.63 2.06
N LEU A 62 10.78 -0.97 0.82
CA LEU A 62 11.04 -0.14 -0.35
C LEU A 62 9.87 0.79 -0.68
N SER A 63 8.83 0.80 0.12
CA SER A 63 7.60 1.57 -0.11
C SER A 63 6.90 1.25 -1.43
N ILE A 64 7.15 0.05 -1.96
CA ILE A 64 6.41 -0.47 -3.12
C ILE A 64 5.00 -0.83 -2.69
N VAL A 65 4.85 -1.32 -1.46
CA VAL A 65 3.59 -1.75 -0.88
C VAL A 65 3.39 -1.04 0.45
N VAL A 66 2.16 -0.66 0.74
CA VAL A 66 1.75 -0.15 2.04
C VAL A 66 0.77 -1.12 2.69
N ARG A 67 0.89 -1.25 4.00
CA ARG A 67 0.05 -2.10 4.81
C ARG A 67 -1.05 -1.24 5.43
N ILE A 68 -2.30 -1.61 5.19
CA ILE A 68 -3.46 -0.85 5.66
C ILE A 68 -4.15 -1.65 6.76
N PRO A 69 -4.21 -1.14 8.00
CA PRO A 69 -4.92 -1.83 9.07
C PRO A 69 -6.42 -1.96 8.75
N GLN A 70 -7.00 -3.11 9.04
CA GLN A 70 -8.43 -3.34 8.88
C GLN A 70 -8.90 -4.25 10.03
N GLY A 71 -9.32 -3.63 11.14
CA GLY A 71 -9.65 -4.36 12.34
C GLY A 71 -8.44 -5.11 12.88
N PHE A 72 -8.53 -6.43 13.02
CA PHE A 72 -7.42 -7.28 13.45
C PHE A 72 -6.57 -7.79 12.28
N LYS A 73 -6.94 -7.42 11.06
CA LYS A 73 -6.25 -7.86 9.84
C LYS A 73 -5.60 -6.68 9.15
N HIS A 74 -4.81 -6.98 8.13
CA HIS A 74 -4.20 -5.97 7.29
C HIS A 74 -4.55 -6.24 5.84
N ARG A 75 -4.63 -5.17 5.07
CA ARG A 75 -4.69 -5.25 3.62
C ARG A 75 -3.42 -4.61 3.08
N PHE A 76 -3.07 -5.01 1.88
CA PHE A 76 -1.89 -4.49 1.19
C PHE A 76 -2.31 -3.83 -0.10
N GLU A 77 -1.70 -2.72 -0.42
CA GLU A 77 -1.88 -2.08 -1.72
C GLU A 77 -0.55 -1.49 -2.20
N LEU A 78 -0.47 -1.23 -3.49
CA LEU A 78 0.70 -0.57 -4.04
C LEU A 78 0.81 0.85 -3.49
N GLY A 79 2.03 1.33 -3.33
CA GLY A 79 2.30 2.67 -2.82
C GLY A 79 1.88 3.78 -3.75
N GLU A 80 2.03 5.01 -3.31
CA GLU A 80 1.57 6.21 -4.01
C GLU A 80 2.10 6.33 -5.44
N ASP A 81 3.32 5.92 -5.67
CA ASP A 81 3.96 6.03 -6.99
C ASP A 81 3.30 5.17 -8.07
N TYR A 82 2.45 4.21 -7.66
CA TYR A 82 1.86 3.22 -8.54
C TYR A 82 0.39 3.47 -8.85
N HIS A 83 -0.23 4.40 -8.13
CA HIS A 83 -1.63 4.78 -8.35
C HIS A 83 -1.89 6.15 -7.74
N GLU A 84 -3.07 6.67 -7.97
CA GLU A 84 -3.50 7.94 -7.40
C GLU A 84 -3.50 7.87 -5.86
N HIS A 85 -2.93 8.90 -5.23
CA HIS A 85 -2.84 8.97 -3.78
C HIS A 85 -4.23 9.06 -3.14
N HIS A 86 -4.46 8.26 -2.11
CA HIS A 86 -5.72 8.32 -1.35
C HIS A 86 -5.50 7.81 0.08
N HIS A 87 -6.42 8.17 0.94
CA HIS A 87 -6.45 7.70 2.32
C HIS A 87 -7.64 6.76 2.50
N HIS A 88 -7.74 6.11 3.65
CA HIS A 88 -8.77 5.12 3.92
C HIS A 88 -9.53 5.43 5.20
N ALA A 89 -10.81 5.08 5.20
CA ALA A 89 -11.64 5.03 6.39
C ALA A 89 -12.06 3.58 6.62
N THR A 90 -11.86 3.08 7.82
CA THR A 90 -12.18 1.70 8.16
C THR A 90 -13.26 1.66 9.24
N CYS A 91 -14.32 0.88 8.99
CA CYS A 91 -15.37 0.66 9.96
C CYS A 91 -14.91 -0.33 11.02
N SER A 92 -14.92 0.08 12.28
CA SER A 92 -14.51 -0.78 13.40
C SER A 92 -15.50 -1.92 13.67
N ARG A 93 -16.73 -1.82 13.16
CA ARG A 93 -17.75 -2.86 13.37
C ARG A 93 -17.76 -3.91 12.29
N CYS A 94 -17.85 -3.52 11.02
CA CYS A 94 -17.94 -4.48 9.92
C CYS A 94 -16.64 -4.70 9.17
N GLY A 95 -15.61 -3.90 9.45
CA GLY A 95 -14.31 -4.01 8.79
C GLY A 95 -14.25 -3.45 7.37
N ALA A 96 -15.34 -2.83 6.89
CA ALA A 96 -15.36 -2.24 5.56
C ALA A 96 -14.31 -1.13 5.46
N SER A 97 -13.57 -1.12 4.36
CA SER A 97 -12.59 -0.08 4.06
C SER A 97 -13.08 0.77 2.89
N ILE A 98 -13.05 2.07 3.08
CA ILE A 98 -13.50 3.05 2.08
C ILE A 98 -12.30 3.91 1.71
N ALA A 99 -12.02 4.00 0.41
CA ALA A 99 -11.00 4.91 -0.08
C ALA A 99 -11.56 6.34 -0.05
N LEU A 100 -10.80 7.25 0.50
CA LEU A 100 -11.17 8.67 0.55
C LEU A 100 -10.52 9.37 -0.63
N PRO A 101 -11.19 10.33 -1.25
CA PRO A 101 -10.62 11.06 -2.37
C PRO A 101 -9.42 11.90 -1.93
N GLU A 102 -8.55 12.21 -2.88
CA GLU A 102 -7.43 13.10 -2.62
C GLU A 102 -7.94 14.50 -2.28
N ASP A 103 -7.33 15.11 -1.27
CA ASP A 103 -7.62 16.47 -0.84
C ASP A 103 -6.31 17.25 -0.79
N GLU A 104 -6.10 18.11 -1.77
CA GLU A 104 -4.87 18.88 -1.89
C GLU A 104 -4.63 19.81 -0.69
N LEU A 105 -5.68 20.34 -0.10
CA LEU A 105 -5.55 21.21 1.08
C LEU A 105 -5.01 20.43 2.27
N LEU A 106 -5.47 19.20 2.46
CA LEU A 106 -4.96 18.32 3.51
C LEU A 106 -3.50 17.98 3.27
N GLU A 107 -3.15 17.60 2.03
CA GLU A 107 -1.78 17.24 1.69
C GLU A 107 -0.83 18.43 1.88
N ASP A 108 -1.23 19.61 1.43
CA ASP A 108 -0.43 20.84 1.60
C ASP A 108 -0.24 21.16 3.08
N ARG A 109 -1.27 20.97 3.89
CA ARG A 109 -1.20 21.23 5.32
C ARG A 109 -0.22 20.29 6.03
N LEU A 110 -0.23 19.03 5.66
CA LEU A 110 0.72 18.05 6.21
C LEU A 110 2.16 18.41 5.84
N ARG A 111 2.41 18.81 4.60
CA ARG A 111 3.73 19.27 4.18
C ARG A 111 4.18 20.51 4.96
N ALA A 112 3.27 21.46 5.17
CA ALA A 112 3.55 22.68 5.92
C ALA A 112 3.90 22.38 7.39
N ILE A 113 3.16 21.46 8.02
CA ILE A 113 3.42 21.04 9.39
C ILE A 113 4.80 20.39 9.51
N ALA A 114 5.13 19.50 8.57
CA ALA A 114 6.43 18.85 8.54
C ALA A 114 7.56 19.87 8.35
N ALA A 115 7.37 20.84 7.44
CA ALA A 115 8.35 21.88 7.16
C ALA A 115 8.63 22.77 8.36
N GLN A 116 7.63 23.04 9.21
CA GLN A 116 7.80 23.80 10.44
C GLN A 116 8.79 23.12 11.40
N ARG A 117 8.93 21.82 11.29
CA ARG A 117 9.86 21.02 12.09
C ARG A 117 11.14 20.68 11.31
N ARG A 118 11.37 21.31 10.17
CA ARG A 118 12.51 21.05 9.30
C ARG A 118 12.55 19.59 8.87
N PHE A 119 11.37 19.01 8.66
CA PHE A 119 11.21 17.61 8.27
C PHE A 119 10.77 17.53 6.82
N THR A 120 11.51 16.79 5.99
CA THR A 120 11.16 16.56 4.59
C THR A 120 10.21 15.37 4.52
N LEU A 121 8.97 15.63 4.13
CA LEU A 121 7.95 14.60 4.04
C LEU A 121 8.07 13.85 2.72
N ASN A 122 8.39 12.56 2.78
CA ASN A 122 8.49 11.71 1.60
C ASN A 122 7.22 10.92 1.33
N SER A 123 6.59 10.44 2.39
CA SER A 123 5.34 9.68 2.29
C SER A 123 4.59 9.77 3.62
N HIS A 124 3.31 9.44 3.59
CA HIS A 124 2.49 9.40 4.80
C HIS A 124 1.29 8.48 4.61
N GLN A 125 0.70 8.07 5.71
CA GLN A 125 -0.51 7.26 5.72
C GLN A 125 -1.48 7.87 6.71
N ILE A 126 -2.74 7.99 6.32
CA ILE A 126 -3.81 8.46 7.19
C ILE A 126 -4.92 7.43 7.17
N GLU A 127 -5.29 6.97 8.35
CA GLU A 127 -6.39 6.04 8.56
C GLU A 127 -7.43 6.68 9.44
N LEU A 128 -8.67 6.75 8.96
CA LEU A 128 -9.80 7.16 9.76
C LEU A 128 -10.49 5.88 10.27
N ILE A 129 -10.71 5.81 11.55
CA ILE A 129 -11.34 4.66 12.19
C ILE A 129 -12.65 5.13 12.82
N GLY A 130 -13.74 4.50 12.43
CA GLY A 130 -15.05 4.92 12.90
C GLY A 130 -16.11 3.90 12.55
N THR A 131 -17.31 4.38 12.29
CA THR A 131 -18.48 3.52 11.98
C THR A 131 -19.01 3.92 10.61
N CYS A 132 -19.22 2.94 9.73
CA CYS A 132 -19.78 3.20 8.40
C CYS A 132 -21.26 3.53 8.47
N GLU A 133 -21.82 4.00 7.35
CA GLU A 133 -23.23 4.39 7.25
C GLU A 133 -24.16 3.25 7.65
N SER A 134 -23.86 2.02 7.24
CA SER A 134 -24.69 0.85 7.53
C SER A 134 -24.64 0.41 9.00
N CYS A 135 -23.57 0.72 9.72
CA CYS A 135 -23.37 0.34 11.12
C CYS A 135 -23.66 1.45 12.12
N GLY A 136 -23.75 2.67 11.61
CA GLY A 136 -23.94 3.87 12.43
C GLY A 136 -25.35 4.17 12.84
#